data_97c4e0859fdb1b5fcaf257df43eb9eff
#
_entry.id   97c4e0859fdb1b5fcaf257df43eb9eff
#
_cell.length_a   1.000
_cell.length_b   1.000
_cell.length_c   1.000
_cell.angle_alpha   90.00
_cell.angle_beta   90.00
_cell.angle_gamma   90.00
#
_symmetry.space_group_name_H-M   'P 1'
#
loop_
_entity.id
_entity.type
_entity.pdbx_description
1 polymer ?
#
loop_
_entity_poly.entity_id
_entity_poly.type
_entity_poly.pdbx_seq_one_letter_code
_entity_poly.pdbx_strand_id
1 'polypeptide(L)'
;MMKMRTRRALMLAGSAVALSVALSGCSAINGILGGGSGDANRDEETGQVTESANVDVFSIKLGDCMLETGSGMLTDADILPCSEPHDQEVYHEITMEDGEFSDADIDAASEGCIGDAYTAFVGVSYQDSAFDVTTLTPSQESWEQSNDRVIQCIIMDPAGQTTGSLKGVAR
;
A
#
# COMPACT_ATOMS: atom_id res chain seq x y z
N MET A 1 -86.98 -8.82 33.56
CA MET A 1 -86.28 -7.75 34.26
C MET A 1 -84.89 -8.26 34.67
N MET A 2 -83.87 -7.99 33.87
CA MET A 2 -82.53 -8.31 34.29
C MET A 2 -81.56 -7.41 33.55
N LYS A 3 -80.83 -6.56 34.29
CA LYS A 3 -79.91 -5.55 33.83
C LYS A 3 -78.62 -6.21 33.36
N MET A 4 -78.27 -6.08 32.09
CA MET A 4 -76.96 -6.47 31.59
C MET A 4 -76.00 -5.29 31.73
N ARG A 5 -74.93 -5.52 32.51
CA ARG A 5 -73.85 -4.57 32.69
C ARG A 5 -72.79 -4.79 31.58
N THR A 6 -72.63 -3.82 30.74
CA THR A 6 -71.57 -3.74 29.72
C THR A 6 -70.23 -3.45 30.41
N ARG A 7 -69.30 -4.37 30.25
CA ARG A 7 -67.85 -4.17 30.62
C ARG A 7 -67.12 -3.65 29.38
N ARG A 8 -66.63 -2.45 29.47
CA ARG A 8 -65.72 -1.88 28.47
C ARG A 8 -64.35 -2.49 28.67
N ALA A 9 -63.82 -3.19 27.65
CA ALA A 9 -62.44 -3.60 27.57
C ALA A 9 -61.63 -2.52 26.88
N LEU A 10 -60.67 -1.94 27.62
CA LEU A 10 -59.63 -1.07 27.04
C LEU A 10 -58.59 -1.95 26.38
N MET A 11 -58.43 -1.79 25.06
CA MET A 11 -57.27 -2.31 24.33
C MET A 11 -56.17 -1.28 24.36
N LEU A 12 -55.10 -1.61 25.05
CA LEU A 12 -53.82 -0.89 24.98
C LEU A 12 -53.06 -1.35 23.76
N ALA A 13 -52.98 -0.48 22.75
CA ALA A 13 -52.09 -0.69 21.61
C ALA A 13 -50.65 -0.38 21.99
N GLY A 14 -49.85 -1.42 22.16
CA GLY A 14 -48.41 -1.29 22.37
C GLY A 14 -47.71 -1.09 21.04
N SER A 15 -47.18 0.12 20.81
CA SER A 15 -46.33 0.41 19.66
C SER A 15 -44.94 -0.13 19.92
N ALA A 16 -44.56 -1.21 19.23
CA ALA A 16 -43.18 -1.70 19.18
C ALA A 16 -42.37 -0.82 18.21
N VAL A 17 -41.54 0.07 18.76
CA VAL A 17 -40.51 0.77 17.99
C VAL A 17 -39.36 -0.18 17.77
N ALA A 18 -39.22 -0.69 16.56
CA ALA A 18 -38.07 -1.45 16.14
C ALA A 18 -36.90 -0.48 15.90
N LEU A 19 -35.94 -0.40 16.85
CA LEU A 19 -34.63 0.24 16.64
C LEU A 19 -33.82 -0.67 15.69
N SER A 20 -33.81 -0.36 14.41
CA SER A 20 -32.83 -0.90 13.48
C SER A 20 -31.49 -0.17 13.71
N VAL A 21 -30.62 -0.77 14.52
CA VAL A 21 -29.21 -0.34 14.61
C VAL A 21 -28.54 -0.79 13.32
N ALA A 22 -28.33 0.17 12.40
CA ALA A 22 -27.44 -0.01 11.28
C ALA A 22 -26.01 -0.12 11.86
N LEU A 23 -25.45 -1.32 11.91
CA LEU A 23 -24.01 -1.54 12.07
C LEU A 23 -23.34 -1.10 10.76
N SER A 24 -23.17 0.19 10.56
CA SER A 24 -22.20 0.69 9.61
C SER A 24 -20.81 0.44 10.22
N GLY A 25 -20.06 -0.43 9.56
CA GLY A 25 -18.81 -1.00 10.01
C GLY A 25 -17.77 0.04 10.46
N CYS A 26 -17.36 -0.12 11.69
CA CYS A 26 -16.12 0.47 12.19
C CYS A 26 -14.94 -0.38 11.72
N SER A 27 -14.40 -0.11 10.54
CA SER A 27 -13.05 -0.54 10.16
C SER A 27 -11.96 0.41 10.68
N ALA A 28 -12.34 1.42 11.49
CA ALA A 28 -11.44 2.51 11.90
C ALA A 28 -10.76 2.32 13.27
N ILE A 29 -10.67 1.10 13.82
CA ILE A 29 -10.11 0.90 15.18
C ILE A 29 -8.75 0.18 15.17
N ASN A 30 -8.25 -0.27 14.03
CA ASN A 30 -6.97 -0.99 14.01
C ASN A 30 -5.73 -0.09 14.09
N GLY A 31 -5.88 1.23 13.88
CA GLY A 31 -4.75 2.18 13.84
C GLY A 31 -4.37 2.82 15.18
N ILE A 32 -5.10 2.56 16.31
CA ILE A 32 -4.90 3.33 17.56
C ILE A 32 -4.19 2.55 18.68
N LEU A 33 -4.00 1.23 18.55
CA LEU A 33 -3.48 0.40 19.66
C LEU A 33 -2.26 -0.45 19.34
N GLY A 34 -1.53 -0.19 18.26
CA GLY A 34 -0.32 -0.93 17.93
C GLY A 34 0.74 -0.02 17.34
N GLY A 35 1.71 0.40 18.14
CA GLY A 35 3.00 0.88 17.65
C GLY A 35 3.80 -0.31 17.13
N GLY A 36 3.43 -0.84 15.97
CA GLY A 36 4.12 -1.84 15.20
C GLY A 36 3.79 -1.54 13.74
N SER A 37 4.78 -1.62 12.84
CA SER A 37 4.63 -1.51 11.40
C SER A 37 3.43 -2.35 10.96
N GLY A 38 2.30 -1.69 10.69
CA GLY A 38 1.05 -2.33 10.31
C GLY A 38 0.91 -2.40 8.79
N ASP A 39 0.04 -3.29 8.30
CA ASP A 39 -0.38 -3.24 6.91
C ASP A 39 -1.08 -1.91 6.62
N ALA A 40 -0.72 -1.26 5.53
CA ALA A 40 -1.37 -0.04 5.07
C ALA A 40 -2.83 -0.31 4.66
N ASN A 41 -3.68 0.69 4.88
CA ASN A 41 -5.01 0.70 4.30
C ASN A 41 -4.90 0.85 2.77
N ARG A 42 -5.42 -0.13 2.05
CA ARG A 42 -5.39 -0.17 0.60
C ARG A 42 -6.78 -0.25 0.01
N ASP A 43 -6.97 0.37 -1.11
CA ASP A 43 -8.17 0.17 -1.93
C ASP A 43 -8.21 -1.27 -2.46
N GLU A 44 -9.33 -1.95 -2.29
CA GLU A 44 -9.48 -3.37 -2.63
C GLU A 44 -9.43 -3.64 -4.15
N GLU A 45 -9.76 -2.65 -4.98
CA GLU A 45 -9.81 -2.80 -6.44
C GLU A 45 -8.46 -2.47 -7.09
N THR A 46 -7.81 -1.42 -6.62
CA THR A 46 -6.56 -0.92 -7.20
C THR A 46 -5.31 -1.35 -6.45
N GLY A 47 -5.44 -1.77 -5.19
CA GLY A 47 -4.33 -2.09 -4.29
C GLY A 47 -3.57 -0.86 -3.78
N GLN A 48 -3.96 0.35 -4.21
CA GLN A 48 -3.28 1.58 -3.84
C GLN A 48 -3.53 1.97 -2.38
N VAL A 49 -2.53 2.57 -1.77
CA VAL A 49 -2.62 3.12 -0.42
C VAL A 49 -3.63 4.27 -0.39
N THR A 50 -4.54 4.24 0.58
CA THR A 50 -5.60 5.25 0.74
C THR A 50 -5.33 6.26 1.85
N GLU A 51 -4.42 5.94 2.77
CA GLU A 51 -3.99 6.78 3.89
C GLU A 51 -2.51 6.56 4.14
N SER A 52 -1.79 7.62 4.53
CA SER A 52 -0.36 7.54 4.86
C SER A 52 -0.13 6.59 6.04
N ALA A 53 0.89 5.75 5.94
CA ALA A 53 1.25 4.76 6.95
C ALA A 53 2.76 4.54 7.00
N ASN A 54 3.30 4.28 8.18
CA ASN A 54 4.63 3.72 8.33
C ASN A 54 4.49 2.19 8.31
N VAL A 55 5.14 1.53 7.37
CA VAL A 55 5.04 0.09 7.15
C VAL A 55 6.41 -0.57 7.22
N ASP A 56 6.41 -1.85 7.58
CA ASP A 56 7.61 -2.69 7.43
C ASP A 56 8.03 -2.78 5.96
N VAL A 57 9.35 -2.80 5.70
CA VAL A 57 9.90 -2.81 4.34
C VAL A 57 9.35 -3.95 3.47
N PHE A 58 9.04 -5.11 4.05
CA PHE A 58 8.44 -6.25 3.35
C PHE A 58 6.97 -6.07 3.01
N SER A 59 6.33 -5.01 3.54
CA SER A 59 4.94 -4.65 3.24
C SER A 59 4.81 -3.66 2.08
N ILE A 60 5.93 -3.12 1.57
CA ILE A 60 5.97 -2.26 0.39
C ILE A 60 5.61 -3.08 -0.84
N LYS A 61 4.79 -2.51 -1.74
CA LYS A 61 4.28 -3.20 -2.94
C LYS A 61 4.43 -2.36 -4.19
N LEU A 62 4.34 -3.04 -5.31
CA LEU A 62 4.24 -2.41 -6.62
C LEU A 62 3.14 -1.34 -6.64
N GLY A 63 3.48 -0.14 -7.07
CA GLY A 63 2.59 1.02 -7.14
C GLY A 63 2.52 1.85 -5.86
N ASP A 64 3.30 1.52 -4.82
CA ASP A 64 3.38 2.36 -3.63
C ASP A 64 4.20 3.62 -3.91
N CYS A 65 3.68 4.75 -3.44
CA CYS A 65 4.40 6.01 -3.35
C CYS A 65 4.88 6.20 -1.92
N MET A 66 6.09 6.74 -1.74
CA MET A 66 6.72 6.87 -0.44
C MET A 66 7.55 8.14 -0.32
N LEU A 67 7.81 8.53 0.92
CA LEU A 67 8.80 9.58 1.21
C LEU A 67 10.21 9.02 1.02
N GLU A 68 11.19 9.93 0.88
CA GLU A 68 12.59 9.54 0.71
C GLU A 68 13.02 8.58 1.82
N THR A 69 13.49 7.42 1.42
CA THR A 69 14.08 6.44 2.33
C THR A 69 15.55 6.78 2.56
N GLY A 70 15.95 6.77 3.83
CA GLY A 70 17.35 7.05 4.18
C GLY A 70 18.32 6.02 3.57
N SER A 71 19.61 6.33 3.60
CA SER A 71 20.66 5.40 3.17
C SER A 71 20.94 4.36 4.25
N GLY A 72 21.11 3.09 3.86
CA GLY A 72 21.45 1.98 4.77
C GLY A 72 20.42 0.87 4.75
N MET A 73 20.46 0.00 5.76
CA MET A 73 19.47 -1.05 5.89
C MET A 73 18.11 -0.44 6.26
N LEU A 74 17.15 -0.59 5.37
CA LEU A 74 15.78 -0.11 5.57
C LEU A 74 14.98 -1.15 6.34
N THR A 75 14.33 -0.74 7.42
CA THR A 75 13.43 -1.60 8.21
C THR A 75 11.97 -1.23 8.02
N ASP A 76 11.70 0.02 7.75
CA ASP A 76 10.37 0.59 7.55
C ASP A 76 10.40 1.77 6.58
N ALA A 77 9.26 2.10 6.00
CA ALA A 77 9.08 3.22 5.10
C ALA A 77 7.74 3.92 5.33
N ASP A 78 7.72 5.23 5.09
CA ASP A 78 6.51 6.03 5.10
C ASP A 78 5.89 6.01 3.71
N ILE A 79 4.82 5.21 3.54
CA ILE A 79 4.04 5.14 2.30
C ILE A 79 2.80 6.01 2.38
N LEU A 80 2.36 6.53 1.23
CA LEU A 80 1.26 7.48 1.14
C LEU A 80 0.53 7.36 -0.20
N PRO A 81 -0.71 7.88 -0.30
CA PRO A 81 -1.41 7.95 -1.59
C PRO A 81 -0.58 8.72 -2.62
N CYS A 82 -0.41 8.17 -3.82
CA CYS A 82 0.33 8.85 -4.89
C CYS A 82 -0.27 10.21 -5.32
N SER A 83 -1.51 10.48 -4.92
CA SER A 83 -2.12 11.80 -5.09
C SER A 83 -1.56 12.89 -4.16
N GLU A 84 -0.77 12.51 -3.16
CA GLU A 84 -0.06 13.41 -2.26
C GLU A 84 1.39 13.63 -2.75
N PRO A 85 2.06 14.73 -2.35
CA PRO A 85 3.48 14.92 -2.67
C PRO A 85 4.34 13.81 -2.08
N HIS A 86 5.12 13.15 -2.92
CA HIS A 86 5.99 12.03 -2.56
C HIS A 86 7.31 12.11 -3.32
N ASP A 87 8.32 11.40 -2.83
CA ASP A 87 9.67 11.41 -3.38
C ASP A 87 9.92 10.21 -4.31
N GLN A 88 9.28 9.07 -4.05
CA GLN A 88 9.59 7.78 -4.64
C GLN A 88 8.34 7.01 -5.02
N GLU A 89 8.39 6.20 -6.09
CA GLU A 89 7.32 5.28 -6.51
C GLU A 89 7.90 3.92 -6.89
N VAL A 90 7.34 2.83 -6.36
CA VAL A 90 7.70 1.46 -6.78
C VAL A 90 7.03 1.16 -8.11
N TYR A 91 7.76 1.14 -9.20
CA TYR A 91 7.18 0.98 -10.55
C TYR A 91 7.34 -0.41 -11.15
N HIS A 92 8.23 -1.25 -10.61
CA HIS A 92 8.46 -2.62 -11.08
C HIS A 92 9.04 -3.49 -9.97
N GLU A 93 8.83 -4.80 -10.07
CA GLU A 93 9.41 -5.80 -9.19
C GLU A 93 10.05 -6.91 -10.02
N ILE A 94 11.24 -7.35 -9.60
CA ILE A 94 11.97 -8.48 -10.19
C ILE A 94 12.03 -9.58 -9.14
N THR A 95 11.47 -10.74 -9.44
CA THR A 95 11.57 -11.91 -8.56
C THR A 95 12.74 -12.77 -8.99
N MET A 96 13.67 -12.98 -8.09
CA MET A 96 14.82 -13.85 -8.30
C MET A 96 14.48 -15.31 -8.10
N GLU A 97 15.19 -16.18 -8.80
CA GLU A 97 15.10 -17.62 -8.60
C GLU A 97 15.69 -18.03 -7.23
N ASP A 98 15.19 -19.16 -6.70
CA ASP A 98 15.75 -19.73 -5.49
C ASP A 98 17.20 -20.20 -5.70
N GLY A 99 18.05 -19.94 -4.71
CA GLY A 99 19.46 -20.29 -4.76
C GLY A 99 20.23 -19.78 -3.54
N GLU A 100 21.55 -19.90 -3.59
CA GLU A 100 22.42 -19.29 -2.61
C GLU A 100 22.40 -17.76 -2.80
N PHE A 101 22.52 -17.01 -1.70
CA PHE A 101 22.63 -15.55 -1.74
C PHE A 101 23.87 -15.11 -2.52
N SER A 102 23.74 -14.17 -3.43
CA SER A 102 24.82 -13.63 -4.24
C SER A 102 24.58 -12.15 -4.54
N ASP A 103 25.37 -11.26 -3.97
CA ASP A 103 25.34 -9.83 -4.29
C ASP A 103 25.52 -9.59 -5.80
N ALA A 104 26.40 -10.34 -6.45
CA ALA A 104 26.68 -10.17 -7.88
C ALA A 104 25.47 -10.53 -8.76
N ASP A 105 24.68 -11.54 -8.36
CA ASP A 105 23.47 -11.92 -9.08
C ASP A 105 22.34 -10.91 -8.84
N ILE A 106 22.24 -10.36 -7.62
CA ILE A 106 21.29 -9.29 -7.28
C ILE A 106 21.61 -8.03 -8.07
N ASP A 107 22.88 -7.63 -8.12
CA ASP A 107 23.32 -6.46 -8.88
C ASP A 107 23.00 -6.62 -10.37
N ALA A 108 23.32 -7.79 -10.94
CA ALA A 108 23.02 -8.07 -12.35
C ALA A 108 21.53 -8.09 -12.66
N ALA A 109 20.70 -8.62 -11.76
CA ALA A 109 19.24 -8.61 -11.90
C ALA A 109 18.67 -7.19 -11.79
N SER A 110 19.25 -6.35 -10.91
CA SER A 110 18.84 -4.96 -10.69
C SER A 110 18.99 -4.07 -11.93
N GLU A 111 19.90 -4.44 -12.87
CA GLU A 111 19.99 -3.76 -14.18
C GLU A 111 18.69 -3.84 -14.98
N GLY A 112 17.84 -4.84 -14.71
CA GLY A 112 16.51 -4.96 -15.31
C GLY A 112 15.57 -3.79 -14.97
N CYS A 113 15.83 -3.07 -13.87
CA CYS A 113 15.05 -1.91 -13.49
C CYS A 113 15.13 -0.77 -14.50
N ILE A 114 16.25 -0.59 -15.19
CA ILE A 114 16.45 0.48 -16.19
C ILE A 114 16.25 0.01 -17.64
N GLY A 115 15.70 -1.20 -17.84
CA GLY A 115 15.45 -1.83 -19.12
C GLY A 115 14.05 -1.57 -19.70
N ASP A 116 13.49 -2.62 -20.30
CA ASP A 116 12.17 -2.60 -20.96
C ASP A 116 11.04 -2.25 -20.00
N ALA A 117 11.12 -2.69 -18.74
CA ALA A 117 10.12 -2.39 -17.71
C ALA A 117 10.04 -0.88 -17.41
N TYR A 118 11.19 -0.22 -17.36
CA TYR A 118 11.26 1.24 -17.22
C TYR A 118 10.61 1.95 -18.41
N THR A 119 11.01 1.57 -19.63
CA THR A 119 10.48 2.16 -20.85
C THR A 119 8.97 1.97 -20.97
N ALA A 120 8.46 0.80 -20.58
CA ALA A 120 7.02 0.51 -20.57
C ALA A 120 6.26 1.33 -19.52
N PHE A 121 6.89 1.62 -18.38
CA PHE A 121 6.30 2.42 -17.31
C PHE A 121 6.33 3.90 -17.63
N VAL A 122 7.50 4.48 -17.93
CA VAL A 122 7.68 5.93 -18.11
C VAL A 122 7.24 6.39 -19.51
N GLY A 123 7.47 5.57 -20.54
CA GLY A 123 7.17 5.91 -21.93
C GLY A 123 8.37 6.37 -22.76
N VAL A 124 9.54 6.51 -22.13
CA VAL A 124 10.84 6.78 -22.79
C VAL A 124 11.91 5.88 -22.16
N SER A 125 13.04 5.69 -22.85
CA SER A 125 14.16 4.92 -22.31
C SER A 125 14.77 5.64 -21.09
N TYR A 126 15.42 4.88 -20.19
CA TYR A 126 16.09 5.46 -19.03
C TYR A 126 17.13 6.53 -19.44
N GLN A 127 17.89 6.28 -20.51
CA GLN A 127 18.92 7.21 -21.00
C GLN A 127 18.36 8.54 -21.55
N ASP A 128 17.09 8.55 -21.95
CA ASP A 128 16.40 9.72 -22.48
C ASP A 128 15.47 10.37 -21.45
N SER A 129 15.42 9.82 -20.23
CA SER A 129 14.54 10.28 -19.15
C SER A 129 15.24 11.27 -18.24
N ALA A 130 14.42 12.08 -17.56
CA ALA A 130 14.84 13.00 -16.50
C ALA A 130 14.76 12.38 -15.10
N PHE A 131 14.25 11.15 -14.99
CA PHE A 131 14.05 10.49 -13.69
C PHE A 131 15.22 9.57 -13.34
N ASP A 132 15.48 9.45 -12.04
CA ASP A 132 16.45 8.52 -11.49
C ASP A 132 15.77 7.24 -11.00
N VAL A 133 16.56 6.16 -10.91
CA VAL A 133 16.11 4.86 -10.41
C VAL A 133 17.03 4.40 -9.29
N THR A 134 16.43 3.91 -8.22
CA THR A 134 17.11 3.15 -7.16
C THR A 134 16.41 1.81 -6.94
N THR A 135 16.99 0.95 -6.13
CA THR A 135 16.43 -0.38 -5.84
C THR A 135 16.38 -0.64 -4.34
N LEU A 136 15.34 -1.34 -3.88
CA LEU A 136 15.38 -2.10 -2.65
C LEU A 136 15.67 -3.55 -3.01
N THR A 137 16.70 -4.12 -2.40
CA THR A 137 17.19 -5.45 -2.72
C THR A 137 17.20 -6.33 -1.49
N PRO A 138 17.05 -7.65 -1.65
CA PRO A 138 17.25 -8.59 -0.55
C PRO A 138 18.63 -8.43 0.09
N SER A 139 18.67 -8.49 1.42
CA SER A 139 19.90 -8.67 2.18
C SER A 139 20.18 -10.17 2.35
N GLN A 140 21.40 -10.54 2.70
CA GLN A 140 21.72 -11.94 3.05
C GLN A 140 20.80 -12.45 4.17
N GLU A 141 20.53 -11.62 5.17
CA GLU A 141 19.63 -11.98 6.28
C GLU A 141 18.19 -12.21 5.82
N SER A 142 17.60 -11.29 5.02
CA SER A 142 16.23 -11.44 4.51
C SER A 142 16.12 -12.61 3.54
N TRP A 143 17.14 -12.84 2.70
CA TRP A 143 17.21 -13.98 1.80
C TRP A 143 17.14 -15.32 2.53
N GLU A 144 17.95 -15.48 3.59
CA GLU A 144 18.07 -16.74 4.34
C GLU A 144 16.92 -16.95 5.34
N GLN A 145 16.46 -15.89 6.00
CA GLN A 145 15.50 -16.01 7.10
C GLN A 145 14.06 -15.73 6.70
N SER A 146 13.84 -14.85 5.72
CA SER A 146 12.50 -14.41 5.31
C SER A 146 12.13 -14.90 3.91
N ASN A 147 13.01 -15.64 3.23
CA ASN A 147 12.83 -16.08 1.84
C ASN A 147 12.55 -14.90 0.89
N ASP A 148 13.19 -13.75 1.16
CA ASP A 148 13.06 -12.57 0.34
C ASP A 148 13.80 -12.78 -0.99
N ARG A 149 13.08 -12.59 -2.09
CA ARG A 149 13.54 -12.80 -3.47
C ARG A 149 13.17 -11.63 -4.38
N VAL A 150 12.67 -10.54 -3.79
CA VAL A 150 12.11 -9.44 -4.58
C VAL A 150 13.06 -8.26 -4.60
N ILE A 151 13.42 -7.83 -5.80
CA ILE A 151 14.06 -6.53 -6.04
C ILE A 151 12.96 -5.57 -6.43
N GLN A 152 12.78 -4.49 -5.67
CA GLN A 152 11.85 -3.43 -5.99
C GLN A 152 12.57 -2.31 -6.74
N CYS A 153 12.07 -1.99 -7.92
CA CYS A 153 12.56 -0.89 -8.74
C CYS A 153 11.81 0.40 -8.39
N ILE A 154 12.52 1.39 -7.93
CA ILE A 154 11.98 2.64 -7.41
C ILE A 154 12.41 3.79 -8.32
N ILE A 155 11.44 4.57 -8.77
CA ILE A 155 11.67 5.78 -9.58
C ILE A 155 11.49 7.03 -8.72
N MET A 156 12.28 8.08 -9.03
CA MET A 156 12.21 9.36 -8.38
C MET A 156 12.52 10.50 -9.35
N ASP A 157 11.98 11.69 -9.08
CA ASP A 157 12.35 12.92 -9.79
C ASP A 157 13.48 13.63 -9.04
N PRO A 158 14.69 13.75 -9.58
CA PRO A 158 15.78 14.46 -8.92
C PRO A 158 15.52 15.97 -8.75
N ALA A 159 14.48 16.51 -9.37
CA ALA A 159 14.06 17.89 -9.19
C ALA A 159 13.23 18.11 -7.90
N GLY A 160 12.80 17.05 -7.22
CA GLY A 160 12.04 17.08 -5.96
C GLY A 160 10.75 16.27 -6.02
N GLN A 161 9.90 16.48 -5.01
CA GLN A 161 8.66 15.71 -4.86
C GLN A 161 7.72 15.83 -6.07
N THR A 162 7.07 14.74 -6.39
CA THR A 162 6.04 14.65 -7.42
C THR A 162 4.67 14.43 -6.82
N THR A 163 3.62 14.64 -7.60
CA THR A 163 2.22 14.34 -7.23
C THR A 163 1.59 13.57 -8.38
N GLY A 164 1.00 12.44 -8.07
CA GLY A 164 0.53 11.49 -9.08
C GLY A 164 1.64 10.53 -9.52
N SER A 165 1.26 9.39 -10.10
CA SER A 165 2.21 8.41 -10.62
C SER A 165 3.03 8.96 -11.79
N LEU A 166 4.30 8.57 -11.86
CA LEU A 166 5.20 8.88 -12.97
C LEU A 166 4.95 8.02 -14.22
N LYS A 167 3.95 7.14 -14.17
CA LYS A 167 3.56 6.28 -15.28
C LYS A 167 3.11 7.09 -16.50
N GLY A 168 3.79 6.88 -17.63
CA GLY A 168 3.46 7.52 -18.91
C GLY A 168 3.80 9.00 -19.01
N VAL A 169 4.59 9.53 -18.08
CA VAL A 169 4.96 10.95 -18.05
C VAL A 169 5.89 11.30 -19.23
N ALA A 170 6.68 10.34 -19.73
CA ALA A 170 7.52 10.45 -20.93
C ALA A 170 8.47 11.67 -20.91
N ARG A 171 9.14 11.90 -19.77
CA ARG A 171 10.03 13.04 -19.55
C ARG A 171 11.43 12.58 -19.15
#